data_05d717c87cde0348be94ad65a9d86d18
#
_entry.id   05d717c87cde0348be94ad65a9d86d18
#
_cell.length_a   1.000
_cell.length_b   1.000
_cell.length_c   1.000
_cell.angle_alpha   90.00
_cell.angle_beta   90.00
_cell.angle_gamma   90.00
#
_symmetry.space_group_name_H-M   'P 1'
#
loop_
_entity.id
_entity.type
_entity.pdbx_description
1 polymer ?
#
loop_
_entity_poly.entity_id
_entity_poly.type
_entity_poly.pdbx_seq_one_letter_code
_entity_poly.pdbx_strand_id
1 'polypeptide(L)'
;MGSGYVYHCPDCGEATYIALGIGSEYTPQKIFYGDDADPPLLKDFLPYQMYCNAARLLQDGGVPDTTHSGSYGQKLYYCPQCRTLKVRFFCTIVKDDQIWTPVYSCELCGRSLVLAPNQENGDDPSRDQMAGADGDVLRIRCTKCGRVYFAPESGCTSKIMWD
;
A
#
# COMPACT_ATOMS: atom_id res chain seq x y z
N MET A 1 3.25 12.75 -6.00
CA MET A 1 4.01 11.92 -6.97
C MET A 1 4.03 10.48 -6.46
N GLY A 2 3.72 9.51 -7.33
CA GLY A 2 3.81 8.09 -7.04
C GLY A 2 4.96 7.44 -7.82
N SER A 3 5.45 6.32 -7.34
CA SER A 3 6.40 5.48 -8.06
C SER A 3 5.81 4.11 -8.32
N GLY A 4 6.13 3.50 -9.44
CA GLY A 4 5.66 2.18 -9.81
C GLY A 4 6.77 1.29 -10.33
N TYR A 5 6.56 -0.01 -10.16
CA TYR A 5 7.46 -1.05 -10.63
C TYR A 5 6.67 -2.07 -11.41
N VAL A 6 7.24 -2.56 -12.48
CA VAL A 6 6.67 -3.64 -13.29
C VAL A 6 7.56 -4.85 -13.19
N TYR A 7 6.99 -5.96 -12.77
CA TYR A 7 7.65 -7.25 -12.67
C TYR A 7 6.98 -8.25 -13.60
N HIS A 8 7.74 -8.98 -14.38
CA HIS A 8 7.21 -10.02 -15.24
C HIS A 8 7.39 -11.40 -14.61
N CYS A 9 6.33 -12.19 -14.59
CA CYS A 9 6.39 -13.56 -14.15
C CYS A 9 7.33 -14.37 -15.04
N PRO A 10 8.36 -15.07 -14.49
CA PRO A 10 9.32 -15.81 -15.30
C PRO A 10 8.70 -17.00 -16.05
N ASP A 11 7.54 -17.50 -15.60
CA ASP A 11 6.91 -18.66 -16.25
C ASP A 11 5.91 -18.28 -17.35
N CYS A 12 5.10 -17.25 -17.12
CA CYS A 12 4.01 -16.94 -18.05
C CYS A 12 4.09 -15.52 -18.66
N GLY A 13 5.11 -14.76 -18.30
CA GLY A 13 5.32 -13.40 -18.81
C GLY A 13 4.34 -12.35 -18.29
N GLU A 14 3.37 -12.73 -17.45
CA GLU A 14 2.38 -11.79 -16.92
C GLU A 14 3.02 -10.68 -16.13
N ALA A 15 2.60 -9.43 -16.41
CA ALA A 15 3.09 -8.26 -15.72
C ALA A 15 2.35 -8.05 -14.39
N THR A 16 3.10 -7.86 -13.31
CA THR A 16 2.59 -7.42 -12.01
C THR A 16 3.03 -5.99 -11.77
N TYR A 17 2.06 -5.10 -11.56
CA TYR A 17 2.30 -3.69 -11.29
C TYR A 17 2.27 -3.45 -9.78
N ILE A 18 3.33 -2.81 -9.28
CA ILE A 18 3.42 -2.31 -7.91
C ILE A 18 3.43 -0.80 -7.98
N ALA A 19 2.29 -0.18 -7.69
CA ALA A 19 2.17 1.28 -7.62
C ALA A 19 2.21 1.73 -6.17
N LEU A 20 3.11 2.64 -5.83
CA LEU A 20 3.34 3.17 -4.49
C LEU A 20 3.10 4.67 -4.46
N GLY A 21 2.72 5.17 -3.28
CA GLY A 21 2.36 6.59 -3.11
C GLY A 21 0.93 6.88 -3.55
N ILE A 22 0.70 8.11 -3.95
CA ILE A 22 -0.60 8.56 -4.43
C ILE A 22 -0.41 9.64 -5.49
N GLY A 23 -1.27 9.68 -6.51
CA GLY A 23 -1.22 10.69 -7.55
C GLY A 23 -1.54 12.08 -7.02
N SER A 24 -1.02 13.12 -7.66
CA SER A 24 -1.21 14.51 -7.26
C SER A 24 -2.68 14.95 -7.26
N GLU A 25 -3.52 14.30 -8.05
CA GLU A 25 -4.96 14.52 -8.09
C GLU A 25 -5.72 14.06 -6.84
N TYR A 26 -5.12 13.15 -6.05
CA TYR A 26 -5.71 12.60 -4.83
C TYR A 26 -5.28 13.41 -3.60
N THR A 27 -5.79 14.63 -3.50
CA THR A 27 -5.52 15.51 -2.36
C THR A 27 -6.15 14.96 -1.07
N PRO A 28 -5.63 15.31 0.13
CA PRO A 28 -6.26 14.95 1.40
C PRO A 28 -7.74 15.30 1.47
N GLN A 29 -8.11 16.46 0.93
CA GLN A 29 -9.50 16.90 0.88
C GLN A 29 -10.36 15.89 0.12
N LYS A 30 -9.99 15.53 -1.09
CA LYS A 30 -10.75 14.58 -1.92
C LYS A 30 -10.83 13.19 -1.30
N ILE A 31 -9.74 12.73 -0.67
CA ILE A 31 -9.71 11.38 -0.09
C ILE A 31 -10.56 11.29 1.16
N PHE A 32 -10.35 12.18 2.13
CA PHE A 32 -10.90 12.02 3.46
C PHE A 32 -12.24 12.75 3.67
N TYR A 33 -12.48 13.82 2.96
CA TYR A 33 -13.65 14.70 3.21
C TYR A 33 -14.60 14.79 2.02
N GLY A 34 -14.09 14.61 0.79
CA GLY A 34 -14.86 14.92 -0.40
C GLY A 34 -15.01 16.43 -0.63
N ASP A 35 -15.87 16.79 -1.55
CA ASP A 35 -16.31 18.16 -1.81
C ASP A 35 -17.82 18.19 -2.04
N ASP A 36 -18.38 19.36 -2.38
CA ASP A 36 -19.81 19.56 -2.55
C ASP A 36 -20.40 18.69 -3.70
N ALA A 37 -19.58 18.29 -4.66
CA ALA A 37 -19.98 17.52 -5.83
C ALA A 37 -19.69 16.01 -5.69
N ASP A 38 -18.60 15.68 -5.02
CA ASP A 38 -18.07 14.30 -4.96
C ASP A 38 -17.88 13.81 -3.51
N PRO A 39 -18.37 12.60 -3.19
CA PRO A 39 -18.15 12.00 -1.88
C PRO A 39 -16.68 11.66 -1.65
N PRO A 40 -16.25 11.46 -0.38
CA PRO A 40 -14.89 11.06 -0.06
C PRO A 40 -14.46 9.79 -0.82
N LEU A 41 -13.29 9.83 -1.43
CA LEU A 41 -12.73 8.70 -2.19
C LEU A 41 -12.18 7.58 -1.29
N LEU A 42 -12.11 7.79 0.01
CA LEU A 42 -11.57 6.81 0.97
C LEU A 42 -12.22 5.43 0.85
N LYS A 43 -13.51 5.37 0.48
CA LYS A 43 -14.26 4.14 0.22
C LYS A 43 -13.68 3.30 -0.92
N ASP A 44 -13.01 3.92 -1.88
CA ASP A 44 -12.46 3.25 -3.06
C ASP A 44 -11.06 2.67 -2.77
N PHE A 45 -10.43 3.14 -1.70
CA PHE A 45 -9.09 2.72 -1.27
C PHE A 45 -9.10 1.68 -0.14
N LEU A 46 -10.14 1.66 0.68
CA LEU A 46 -10.23 0.78 1.84
C LEU A 46 -11.29 -0.31 1.66
N PRO A 47 -11.05 -1.53 2.16
CA PRO A 47 -12.10 -2.51 2.33
C PRO A 47 -13.27 -1.94 3.14
N TYR A 48 -14.48 -2.32 2.79
CA TYR A 48 -15.72 -1.73 3.33
C TYR A 48 -15.72 -1.60 4.87
N GLN A 49 -15.34 -2.64 5.60
CA GLN A 49 -15.31 -2.61 7.07
C GLN A 49 -14.31 -1.58 7.61
N MET A 50 -13.15 -1.45 6.97
CA MET A 50 -12.13 -0.47 7.37
C MET A 50 -12.59 0.95 7.03
N TYR A 51 -13.22 1.12 5.86
CA TYR A 51 -13.85 2.37 5.48
C TYR A 51 -14.88 2.83 6.50
N CYS A 52 -15.79 1.94 6.94
CA CYS A 52 -16.79 2.29 7.94
C CYS A 52 -16.15 2.75 9.27
N ASN A 53 -15.07 2.09 9.69
CA ASN A 53 -14.36 2.48 10.90
C ASN A 53 -13.67 3.85 10.74
N ALA A 54 -12.98 4.08 9.62
CA ALA A 54 -12.33 5.34 9.30
C ALA A 54 -13.35 6.50 9.19
N ALA A 55 -14.44 6.28 8.46
CA ALA A 55 -15.51 7.28 8.28
C ALA A 55 -16.13 7.69 9.62
N ARG A 56 -16.40 6.72 10.50
CA ARG A 56 -16.90 7.01 11.84
C ARG A 56 -15.91 7.84 12.65
N LEU A 57 -14.61 7.48 12.63
CA LEU A 57 -13.59 8.25 13.33
C LEU A 57 -13.50 9.69 12.83
N LEU A 58 -13.55 9.90 11.51
CA LEU A 58 -13.56 11.24 10.92
C LEU A 58 -14.80 12.04 11.31
N GLN A 59 -15.99 11.43 11.30
CA GLN A 59 -17.25 12.06 11.74
C GLN A 59 -17.21 12.42 13.22
N ASP A 60 -16.54 11.63 14.03
CA ASP A 60 -16.38 11.85 15.48
C ASP A 60 -15.23 12.86 15.81
N GLY A 61 -14.69 13.57 14.82
CA GLY A 61 -13.66 14.59 15.00
C GLY A 61 -12.22 14.08 14.90
N GLY A 62 -12.01 12.86 14.42
CA GLY A 62 -10.68 12.36 14.09
C GLY A 62 -10.05 13.15 12.93
N VAL A 63 -8.75 13.32 12.95
CA VAL A 63 -8.00 14.09 11.95
C VAL A 63 -7.03 13.15 11.22
N PRO A 64 -7.06 13.09 9.86
CA PRO A 64 -6.09 12.32 9.13
C PRO A 64 -4.72 12.99 9.21
N ASP A 65 -3.68 12.19 9.41
CA ASP A 65 -2.31 12.68 9.29
C ASP A 65 -1.98 12.93 7.81
N THR A 66 -1.71 14.17 7.48
CA THR A 66 -1.36 14.62 6.12
C THR A 66 -0.08 15.46 6.11
N THR A 67 0.71 15.35 7.19
CA THR A 67 1.90 16.20 7.41
C THR A 67 3.02 15.90 6.43
N HIS A 68 3.07 14.68 5.90
CA HIS A 68 4.12 14.24 4.96
C HIS A 68 3.50 13.56 3.74
N SER A 69 4.16 13.63 2.61
CA SER A 69 3.74 12.95 1.37
C SER A 69 3.61 11.42 1.52
N GLY A 70 4.24 10.85 2.56
CA GLY A 70 4.15 9.43 2.89
C GLY A 70 3.13 9.08 3.98
N SER A 71 2.39 10.06 4.54
CA SER A 71 1.43 9.82 5.63
C SER A 71 0.19 9.04 5.16
N TYR A 72 -0.13 9.09 3.87
CA TYR A 72 -1.21 8.34 3.26
C TYR A 72 -0.86 7.95 1.82
N GLY A 73 -1.49 6.90 1.30
CA GLY A 73 -1.30 6.43 -0.06
C GLY A 73 -1.06 4.92 -0.14
N GLN A 74 -0.78 4.45 -1.35
CA GLN A 74 -0.46 3.04 -1.60
C GLN A 74 0.92 2.71 -1.04
N LYS A 75 0.98 1.74 -0.16
CA LYS A 75 2.22 1.26 0.46
C LYS A 75 2.40 -0.23 0.29
N LEU A 76 3.66 -0.65 0.39
CA LEU A 76 4.03 -2.04 0.31
C LEU A 76 3.88 -2.70 1.67
N TYR A 77 3.13 -3.78 1.70
CA TYR A 77 2.97 -4.66 2.84
C TYR A 77 3.51 -6.04 2.51
N TYR A 78 3.88 -6.80 3.50
CA TYR A 78 4.23 -8.20 3.35
C TYR A 78 3.58 -9.08 4.41
N CYS A 79 3.40 -10.35 4.08
CA CYS A 79 2.98 -11.35 5.04
C CYS A 79 4.20 -11.99 5.70
N PRO A 80 4.37 -11.92 7.03
CA PRO A 80 5.50 -12.54 7.71
C PRO A 80 5.60 -14.05 7.53
N GLN A 81 4.45 -14.72 7.34
CA GLN A 81 4.38 -16.17 7.13
C GLN A 81 4.63 -16.59 5.69
N CYS A 82 3.91 -15.99 4.73
CA CYS A 82 3.98 -16.35 3.31
C CYS A 82 5.08 -15.60 2.58
N ARG A 83 5.62 -14.53 3.17
CA ARG A 83 6.62 -13.62 2.60
C ARG A 83 6.20 -12.99 1.26
N THR A 84 4.89 -12.96 1.01
CA THR A 84 4.35 -12.36 -0.22
C THR A 84 4.07 -10.88 -0.01
N LEU A 85 4.44 -10.09 -1.02
CA LEU A 85 4.19 -8.67 -1.10
C LEU A 85 2.74 -8.37 -1.51
N LYS A 86 2.19 -7.30 -0.94
CA LYS A 86 0.90 -6.74 -1.30
C LYS A 86 0.96 -5.22 -1.26
N VAL A 87 0.35 -4.57 -2.23
CA VAL A 87 0.10 -3.12 -2.16
C VAL A 87 -1.25 -2.89 -1.50
N ARG A 88 -1.28 -2.02 -0.50
CA ARG A 88 -2.49 -1.63 0.22
C ARG A 88 -2.44 -0.14 0.54
N PHE A 89 -3.61 0.46 0.60
CA PHE A 89 -3.71 1.85 1.01
C PHE A 89 -3.40 1.99 2.50
N PHE A 90 -2.54 2.93 2.82
CA PHE A 90 -2.18 3.31 4.18
C PHE A 90 -2.72 4.70 4.48
N CYS A 91 -3.21 4.92 5.68
CA CYS A 91 -3.47 6.22 6.25
C CYS A 91 -3.45 6.14 7.77
N THR A 92 -3.24 7.27 8.40
CA THR A 92 -3.32 7.42 9.86
C THR A 92 -4.41 8.42 10.18
N ILE A 93 -5.29 8.07 11.13
CA ILE A 93 -6.30 8.98 11.68
C ILE A 93 -6.05 9.08 13.17
N VAL A 94 -5.89 10.30 13.67
CA VAL A 94 -5.64 10.59 15.08
C VAL A 94 -6.89 11.18 15.72
N LYS A 95 -7.29 10.63 16.86
CA LYS A 95 -8.39 11.13 17.67
C LYS A 95 -8.06 10.93 19.16
N ASP A 96 -8.11 11.99 19.94
CA ASP A 96 -7.93 11.94 21.42
C ASP A 96 -6.68 11.12 21.84
N ASP A 97 -5.52 11.41 21.21
CA ASP A 97 -4.25 10.68 21.36
C ASP A 97 -4.25 9.20 20.92
N GLN A 98 -5.36 8.73 20.38
CA GLN A 98 -5.45 7.40 19.77
C GLN A 98 -5.11 7.47 18.29
N ILE A 99 -4.28 6.53 17.85
CA ILE A 99 -3.87 6.40 16.46
C ILE A 99 -4.58 5.19 15.85
N TRP A 100 -5.31 5.41 14.77
CA TRP A 100 -5.89 4.36 13.96
C TRP A 100 -5.18 4.26 12.61
N THR A 101 -4.89 3.03 12.22
CA THR A 101 -4.37 2.69 10.88
C THR A 101 -5.11 1.45 10.36
N PRO A 102 -5.25 1.27 9.04
CA PRO A 102 -5.86 0.07 8.48
C PRO A 102 -5.00 -1.17 8.75
N VAL A 103 -5.65 -2.26 9.17
CA VAL A 103 -5.00 -3.55 9.43
C VAL A 103 -5.47 -4.58 8.42
N TYR A 104 -4.58 -5.04 7.56
CA TYR A 104 -4.87 -5.99 6.50
C TYR A 104 -4.48 -7.41 6.87
N SER A 105 -5.25 -8.38 6.38
CA SER A 105 -4.94 -9.80 6.51
C SER A 105 -4.43 -10.38 5.19
N CYS A 106 -3.54 -11.35 5.30
CA CYS A 106 -3.05 -12.10 4.16
C CYS A 106 -4.15 -13.02 3.61
N GLU A 107 -4.43 -12.93 2.33
CA GLU A 107 -5.43 -13.73 1.63
C GLU A 107 -5.10 -15.23 1.60
N LEU A 108 -3.82 -15.60 1.82
CA LEU A 108 -3.35 -16.99 1.76
C LEU A 108 -3.43 -17.70 3.11
N CYS A 109 -3.11 -16.99 4.21
CA CYS A 109 -2.97 -17.62 5.54
C CYS A 109 -3.73 -16.91 6.65
N GLY A 110 -4.40 -15.80 6.36
CA GLY A 110 -5.19 -15.02 7.32
C GLY A 110 -4.37 -14.18 8.31
N ARG A 111 -3.05 -14.28 8.34
CA ARG A 111 -2.20 -13.48 9.23
C ARG A 111 -2.20 -12.01 8.84
N SER A 112 -2.03 -11.15 9.83
CA SER A 112 -1.89 -9.70 9.59
C SER A 112 -0.69 -9.40 8.71
N LEU A 113 -0.91 -8.53 7.73
CA LEU A 113 0.16 -7.96 6.92
C LEU A 113 0.91 -6.91 7.73
N VAL A 114 2.20 -6.80 7.48
CA VAL A 114 3.09 -5.82 8.11
C VAL A 114 3.55 -4.84 7.03
N LEU A 115 3.63 -3.57 7.38
CA LEU A 115 4.19 -2.54 6.50
C LEU A 115 5.66 -2.86 6.24
N ALA A 116 6.08 -2.84 4.99
CA ALA A 116 7.48 -3.07 4.64
C ALA A 116 8.36 -1.95 5.24
N PRO A 117 9.56 -2.28 5.75
CA PRO A 117 10.44 -1.30 6.35
C PRO A 117 10.81 -0.17 5.37
N ASN A 118 11.16 1.00 5.91
CA ASN A 118 11.61 2.20 5.18
C ASN A 118 10.59 2.87 4.23
N GLN A 119 9.29 2.61 4.42
CA GLN A 119 8.24 3.29 3.65
C GLN A 119 7.70 4.56 4.32
N GLU A 120 8.19 4.87 5.52
CA GLU A 120 7.69 6.02 6.30
C GLU A 120 8.08 7.37 5.68
N ASN A 121 9.17 7.43 4.92
CA ASN A 121 9.70 8.69 4.35
C ASN A 121 9.40 8.88 2.85
N GLY A 122 8.58 8.03 2.23
CA GLY A 122 8.30 8.11 0.78
C GLY A 122 9.51 7.76 -0.10
N ASP A 123 10.56 7.20 0.51
CA ASP A 123 11.76 6.79 -0.21
C ASP A 123 11.46 5.60 -1.12
N ASP A 124 12.06 5.67 -2.29
CA ASP A 124 12.06 4.62 -3.29
C ASP A 124 12.50 3.28 -2.66
N PRO A 125 11.70 2.22 -2.70
CA PRO A 125 12.17 0.92 -2.27
C PRO A 125 13.30 0.47 -3.21
N SER A 126 14.53 0.83 -2.81
CA SER A 126 15.73 0.31 -3.46
C SER A 126 15.75 -1.21 -3.36
N ARG A 127 16.56 -1.86 -4.18
CA ARG A 127 16.71 -3.32 -4.23
C ARG A 127 16.94 -3.93 -2.86
N ASP A 128 17.58 -3.17 -1.95
CA ASP A 128 17.89 -3.56 -0.58
C ASP A 128 16.67 -3.46 0.37
N GLN A 129 15.65 -2.68 0.02
CA GLN A 129 14.43 -2.49 0.82
C GLN A 129 13.36 -3.57 0.55
N MET A 130 13.52 -4.36 -0.50
CA MET A 130 12.73 -5.57 -0.73
C MET A 130 13.23 -6.77 0.09
N ALA A 131 14.31 -6.62 0.82
CA ALA A 131 14.69 -7.54 1.88
C ALA A 131 13.80 -7.26 3.10
N GLY A 132 13.13 -8.27 3.63
CA GLY A 132 12.43 -8.18 4.91
C GLY A 132 13.39 -7.79 6.03
N ALA A 133 12.86 -7.38 7.20
CA ALA A 133 13.65 -6.94 8.36
C ALA A 133 14.74 -7.95 8.80
N ASP A 134 14.60 -9.22 8.42
CA ASP A 134 15.53 -10.32 8.72
C ASP A 134 16.43 -10.70 7.52
N GLY A 135 16.55 -9.86 6.49
CA GLY A 135 17.31 -10.17 5.27
C GLY A 135 16.60 -11.16 4.34
N ASP A 136 15.36 -11.49 4.63
CA ASP A 136 14.54 -12.41 3.84
C ASP A 136 14.03 -11.77 2.55
N VAL A 137 14.24 -12.44 1.44
CA VAL A 137 13.79 -11.96 0.12
C VAL A 137 12.27 -12.01 0.01
N LEU A 138 11.66 -10.87 -0.27
CA LEU A 138 10.21 -10.75 -0.45
C LEU A 138 9.78 -11.32 -1.81
N ARG A 139 8.59 -11.92 -1.84
CA ARG A 139 8.08 -12.69 -2.98
C ARG A 139 6.87 -12.03 -3.58
N ILE A 140 6.77 -12.11 -4.90
CA ILE A 140 5.59 -11.68 -5.67
C ILE A 140 4.83 -12.93 -6.10
N ARG A 141 3.50 -12.90 -5.98
CA ARG A 141 2.65 -13.96 -6.52
C ARG A 141 2.05 -13.48 -7.84
N CYS A 142 2.28 -14.25 -8.90
CA CYS A 142 1.65 -14.00 -10.19
C CYS A 142 0.13 -14.16 -10.09
N THR A 143 -0.61 -13.18 -10.57
CA THR A 143 -2.07 -13.20 -10.57
C THR A 143 -2.67 -14.19 -11.56
N LYS A 144 -1.92 -14.52 -12.64
CA LYS A 144 -2.36 -15.40 -13.71
C LYS A 144 -2.08 -16.87 -13.43
N CYS A 145 -0.83 -17.25 -13.15
CA CYS A 145 -0.45 -18.64 -12.97
C CYS A 145 -0.30 -19.06 -11.49
N GLY A 146 -0.38 -18.11 -10.55
CA GLY A 146 -0.25 -18.36 -9.11
C GLY A 146 1.18 -18.61 -8.63
N ARG A 147 2.18 -18.64 -9.55
CA ARG A 147 3.59 -18.82 -9.16
C ARG A 147 4.03 -17.73 -8.21
N VAL A 148 4.80 -18.13 -7.21
CA VAL A 148 5.51 -17.22 -6.30
C VAL A 148 6.96 -17.15 -6.74
N TYR A 149 7.48 -15.95 -6.99
CA TYR A 149 8.84 -15.71 -7.46
C TYR A 149 9.47 -14.55 -6.73
N PHE A 150 10.81 -14.45 -6.76
CA PHE A 150 11.53 -13.34 -6.17
C PHE A 150 11.54 -12.14 -7.13
N ALA A 151 11.32 -10.95 -6.60
CA ALA A 151 11.37 -9.73 -7.39
C ALA A 151 12.69 -9.55 -8.20
N PRO A 152 13.87 -9.88 -7.68
CA PRO A 152 15.13 -9.86 -8.44
C PRO A 152 15.21 -10.85 -9.59
N GLU A 153 14.55 -12.03 -9.49
CA GLU A 153 14.56 -13.05 -10.55
C GLU A 153 13.77 -12.65 -11.78
N SER A 154 12.76 -11.82 -11.61
CA SER A 154 11.88 -11.40 -12.70
C SER A 154 12.49 -10.34 -13.63
N GLY A 155 13.60 -9.72 -13.24
CA GLY A 155 14.07 -8.51 -13.88
C GLY A 155 13.05 -7.38 -13.74
N CYS A 156 13.25 -6.46 -12.81
CA CYS A 156 12.48 -5.21 -12.79
C CYS A 156 12.78 -4.46 -14.08
N THR A 157 11.80 -4.37 -14.98
CA THR A 157 12.04 -3.88 -16.33
C THR A 157 11.82 -2.38 -16.47
N SER A 158 11.12 -1.74 -15.55
CA SER A 158 10.95 -0.28 -15.55
C SER A 158 10.47 0.28 -14.22
N LYS A 159 11.07 1.39 -13.82
CA LYS A 159 10.54 2.30 -12.81
C LYS A 159 9.64 3.29 -13.57
N ILE A 160 8.39 3.34 -13.19
CA ILE A 160 7.42 4.30 -13.72
C ILE A 160 7.16 5.34 -12.63
N MET A 161 7.37 6.61 -12.97
CA MET A 161 6.89 7.72 -12.14
C MET A 161 5.55 8.18 -12.69
N TRP A 162 4.60 8.41 -11.81
CA TRP A 162 3.27 8.91 -12.17
C TRP A 162 2.82 10.01 -11.21
N ASP A 163 2.12 10.98 -11.76
CA ASP A 163 1.54 12.12 -11.04
C ASP A 163 0.10 11.86 -10.65
#